data_c84c40bd58118920230b9c0052157bbf
#
_entry.id   c84c40bd58118920230b9c0052157bbf
#
_cell.length_a   1.000
_cell.length_b   1.000
_cell.length_c   1.000
_cell.angle_alpha   90.00
_cell.angle_beta   90.00
_cell.angle_gamma   90.00
#
_symmetry.space_group_name_H-M   'P 1'
#
loop_
_entity.id
_entity.type
_entity.pdbx_description
1 polymer ?
#
loop_
_entity_poly.entity_id
_entity_poly.type
_entity_poly.pdbx_seq_one_letter_code
_entity_poly.pdbx_strand_id
1 'polypeptide(L)'
;MIAFLDNLLNNNSAGVGIEISPDKITLVQLAKKGQQYKLLKYYSLDVPEEIFEEGQIVDSPGLAELIDQLVKESKVKPKQVATAVPMKESIMRLIPIPAELNDQELRDMVLNHEAALYLPYPREEVDIDYQKLGYFVDEDGIEKVQVLLVATRREVTDLYLETFQQAGLKVNVLEINSFALIRTIKEQLKQFSPSEAVVLVDIEFDTTEIAIIVEGVPQFTRTIPIGTYQMQTALAQAMNLPTSKNTEILQEITIPNNPTDKGTTSTTNSQTFINPGMDSLLRVLSELVDELRRSINFYLNQSGDVEVVQMFLAGPGAGLAQIDECFTKKVSLPTMQVDPVSALSLSLKEELSPMQRTGLGTVLGLGMRIS
;
A
#
# COMPACT_ATOMS: atom_id res chain seq x y z
N MET A 1 -13.35 10.46 23.83
CA MET A 1 -14.81 10.60 23.95
C MET A 1 -15.40 11.66 23.03
N ILE A 2 -14.63 12.66 22.56
CA ILE A 2 -15.10 13.71 21.62
C ILE A 2 -15.26 13.18 20.19
N ALA A 3 -14.43 12.25 19.74
CA ALA A 3 -14.51 11.68 18.39
C ALA A 3 -15.70 10.74 18.13
N PHE A 4 -16.37 10.25 19.18
CA PHE A 4 -17.52 9.34 19.04
C PHE A 4 -18.85 10.08 18.82
N LEU A 5 -18.96 11.31 19.29
CA LEU A 5 -20.17 12.12 19.14
C LEU A 5 -20.22 12.90 17.82
N ASP A 6 -19.06 13.25 17.23
CA ASP A 6 -19.01 13.88 15.91
C ASP A 6 -19.43 12.93 14.77
N ASN A 7 -19.26 11.62 14.93
CA ASN A 7 -19.72 10.63 13.96
C ASN A 7 -21.24 10.40 13.94
N LEU A 8 -21.97 10.84 14.95
CA LEU A 8 -23.44 10.66 15.03
C LEU A 8 -24.24 11.81 14.38
N LEU A 9 -23.59 12.96 14.13
CA LEU A 9 -24.24 14.15 13.57
C LEU A 9 -23.95 14.40 12.09
N ASN A 10 -23.04 13.64 11.47
CA ASN A 10 -22.63 13.82 10.06
C ASN A 10 -22.90 12.57 9.23
N ASN A 11 -24.15 12.14 9.14
CA ASN A 11 -24.57 10.97 8.35
C ASN A 11 -24.45 11.15 6.81
N ASN A 12 -23.78 12.19 6.29
CA ASN A 12 -23.62 12.45 4.86
C ASN A 12 -22.28 13.13 4.50
N SER A 13 -21.24 13.02 5.31
CA SER A 13 -19.92 13.54 4.91
C SER A 13 -19.27 12.59 3.92
N ALA A 14 -18.99 13.10 2.72
CA ALA A 14 -18.21 12.36 1.75
C ALA A 14 -16.72 12.44 2.13
N GLY A 15 -16.07 11.31 2.32
CA GLY A 15 -14.64 11.21 2.60
C GLY A 15 -13.79 11.51 1.36
N VAL A 16 -12.72 12.29 1.52
CA VAL A 16 -11.76 12.57 0.46
C VAL A 16 -10.40 12.00 0.84
N GLY A 17 -9.95 11.03 0.05
CA GLY A 17 -8.58 10.50 0.10
C GLY A 17 -7.73 11.14 -0.98
N ILE A 18 -6.49 11.51 -0.63
CA ILE A 18 -5.47 11.94 -1.57
C ILE A 18 -4.23 11.08 -1.33
N GLU A 19 -3.82 10.37 -2.38
CA GLU A 19 -2.61 9.57 -2.41
C GLU A 19 -1.54 10.28 -3.22
N ILE A 20 -0.31 10.21 -2.74
CA ILE A 20 0.87 10.80 -3.36
C ILE A 20 1.83 9.67 -3.71
N SER A 21 2.16 9.55 -5.00
CA SER A 21 3.17 8.64 -5.54
C SER A 21 4.17 9.44 -6.40
N PRO A 22 5.40 8.94 -6.64
CA PRO A 22 6.37 9.65 -7.46
C PRO A 22 5.98 9.86 -8.93
N ASP A 23 5.04 9.07 -9.45
CA ASP A 23 4.54 9.19 -10.82
C ASP A 23 3.23 9.98 -10.92
N LYS A 24 2.38 9.91 -9.89
CA LYS A 24 1.05 10.53 -9.93
C LYS A 24 0.55 10.93 -8.54
N ILE A 25 -0.37 11.89 -8.49
CA ILE A 25 -1.22 12.14 -7.34
C ILE A 25 -2.66 11.80 -7.69
N THR A 26 -3.36 11.16 -6.77
CA THR A 26 -4.71 10.66 -7.00
C THR A 26 -5.66 11.12 -5.90
N LEU A 27 -6.85 11.61 -6.29
CA LEU A 27 -7.93 12.02 -5.41
C LEU A 27 -9.14 11.14 -5.63
N VAL A 28 -9.71 10.62 -4.56
CA VAL A 28 -11.05 10.03 -4.56
C VAL A 28 -11.96 10.70 -3.56
N GLN A 29 -13.25 10.77 -3.91
CA GLN A 29 -14.30 11.15 -2.98
C GLN A 29 -15.30 10.01 -2.88
N LEU A 30 -15.47 9.49 -1.67
CA LEU A 30 -16.40 8.40 -1.36
C LEU A 30 -17.53 8.90 -0.45
N ALA A 31 -18.74 8.43 -0.73
CA ALA A 31 -19.86 8.55 0.19
C ALA A 31 -20.25 7.17 0.70
N LYS A 32 -20.44 7.04 2.01
CA LYS A 32 -20.93 5.82 2.64
C LYS A 32 -22.46 5.84 2.74
N LYS A 33 -23.08 4.75 2.32
CA LYS A 33 -24.53 4.53 2.44
C LYS A 33 -24.78 3.16 3.05
N GLY A 34 -25.05 3.13 4.35
CA GLY A 34 -25.13 1.86 5.10
C GLY A 34 -23.78 1.14 5.12
N GLN A 35 -23.73 -0.07 4.57
CA GLN A 35 -22.49 -0.87 4.45
C GLN A 35 -21.77 -0.69 3.10
N GLN A 36 -22.35 0.09 2.18
CA GLN A 36 -21.81 0.25 0.83
C GLN A 36 -21.16 1.61 0.65
N TYR A 37 -20.17 1.65 -0.24
CA TYR A 37 -19.52 2.87 -0.67
C TYR A 37 -19.96 3.24 -2.09
N LYS A 38 -20.01 4.54 -2.37
CA LYS A 38 -20.24 5.08 -3.69
C LYS A 38 -19.10 6.02 -4.06
N LEU A 39 -18.45 5.77 -5.20
CA LEU A 39 -17.45 6.67 -5.73
C LEU A 39 -18.15 7.89 -6.35
N LEU A 40 -17.94 9.05 -5.77
CA LEU A 40 -18.48 10.33 -6.23
C LEU A 40 -17.53 10.99 -7.24
N LYS A 41 -16.22 10.91 -6.96
CA LYS A 41 -15.14 11.47 -7.77
C LYS A 41 -13.92 10.58 -7.73
N TYR A 42 -13.25 10.53 -8.87
CA TYR A 42 -11.89 10.06 -9.07
C TYR A 42 -11.20 11.07 -9.98
N TYR A 43 -10.00 11.47 -9.63
CA TYR A 43 -9.18 12.36 -10.45
C TYR A 43 -7.70 12.09 -10.15
N SER A 44 -6.85 12.17 -11.18
CA SER A 44 -5.42 11.94 -11.04
C SER A 44 -4.65 12.91 -11.92
N LEU A 45 -3.47 13.33 -11.46
CA LEU A 45 -2.49 14.12 -12.20
C LEU A 45 -1.14 13.45 -12.15
N ASP A 46 -0.40 13.54 -13.25
CA ASP A 46 0.99 13.09 -13.30
C ASP A 46 1.87 14.04 -12.47
N VAL A 47 2.88 13.48 -11.83
CA VAL A 47 3.85 14.22 -11.02
C VAL A 47 5.08 14.55 -11.88
N PRO A 48 5.47 15.85 -11.99
CA PRO A 48 6.69 16.28 -12.63
C PRO A 48 7.95 15.60 -12.04
N GLU A 49 9.00 15.46 -12.88
CA GLU A 49 10.21 14.72 -12.47
C GLU A 49 10.96 15.38 -11.31
N GLU A 50 10.93 16.69 -11.25
CA GLU A 50 11.63 17.52 -10.27
C GLU A 50 11.04 17.49 -8.86
N ILE A 51 9.83 16.96 -8.67
CA ILE A 51 9.17 16.90 -7.35
C ILE A 51 9.74 15.81 -6.47
N PHE A 52 10.14 14.67 -7.08
CA PHE A 52 10.67 13.52 -6.35
C PHE A 52 12.06 13.13 -6.85
N GLU A 53 12.96 12.85 -5.91
CA GLU A 53 14.25 12.21 -6.15
C GLU A 53 14.37 10.97 -5.26
N GLU A 54 14.67 9.80 -5.87
CA GLU A 54 14.77 8.50 -5.18
C GLU A 54 13.54 8.18 -4.28
N GLY A 55 12.35 8.60 -4.74
CA GLY A 55 11.09 8.39 -4.02
C GLY A 55 10.91 9.26 -2.78
N GLN A 56 11.71 10.32 -2.62
CA GLN A 56 11.57 11.34 -1.58
C GLN A 56 11.10 12.66 -2.18
N ILE A 57 10.24 13.39 -1.46
CA ILE A 57 9.78 14.73 -1.86
C ILE A 57 10.94 15.70 -1.69
N VAL A 58 11.40 16.29 -2.80
CA VAL A 58 12.48 17.30 -2.81
C VAL A 58 11.96 18.71 -3.13
N ASP A 59 10.77 18.81 -3.78
CA ASP A 59 10.08 20.08 -4.04
C ASP A 59 8.67 20.07 -3.41
N SER A 60 8.61 20.37 -2.11
CA SER A 60 7.35 20.47 -1.37
C SER A 60 6.45 21.62 -1.87
N PRO A 61 6.96 22.82 -2.22
CA PRO A 61 6.13 23.86 -2.82
C PRO A 61 5.50 23.43 -4.15
N GLY A 62 6.27 22.83 -5.07
CA GLY A 62 5.76 22.33 -6.33
C GLY A 62 4.71 21.25 -6.13
N LEU A 63 4.90 20.33 -5.17
CA LEU A 63 3.89 19.35 -4.81
C LEU A 63 2.62 20.00 -4.25
N ALA A 64 2.73 21.04 -3.44
CA ALA A 64 1.58 21.78 -2.90
C ALA A 64 0.75 22.44 -4.02
N GLU A 65 1.42 23.05 -5.01
CA GLU A 65 0.75 23.62 -6.19
C GLU A 65 0.03 22.53 -6.99
N LEU A 66 0.64 21.35 -7.16
CA LEU A 66 0.04 20.24 -7.87
C LEU A 66 -1.19 19.68 -7.12
N ILE A 67 -1.14 19.58 -5.78
CA ILE A 67 -2.29 19.19 -4.96
C ILE A 67 -3.44 20.19 -5.08
N ASP A 68 -3.15 21.50 -5.06
CA ASP A 68 -4.16 22.55 -5.25
C ASP A 68 -4.80 22.44 -6.65
N GLN A 69 -3.99 22.19 -7.70
CA GLN A 69 -4.48 21.93 -9.05
C GLN A 69 -5.40 20.69 -9.09
N LEU A 70 -4.98 19.58 -8.49
CA LEU A 70 -5.77 18.34 -8.40
C LEU A 70 -7.16 18.60 -7.80
N VAL A 71 -7.20 19.35 -6.70
CA VAL A 71 -8.47 19.70 -6.03
C VAL A 71 -9.33 20.60 -6.91
N LYS A 72 -8.76 21.63 -7.54
CA LYS A 72 -9.50 22.55 -8.43
C LYS A 72 -10.09 21.81 -9.64
N GLU A 73 -9.29 20.99 -10.30
CA GLU A 73 -9.72 20.28 -11.51
C GLU A 73 -10.73 19.16 -11.21
N SER A 74 -10.58 18.48 -10.07
CA SER A 74 -11.56 17.50 -9.60
C SER A 74 -12.92 18.13 -9.29
N LYS A 75 -12.98 19.47 -9.08
CA LYS A 75 -14.18 20.21 -8.64
C LYS A 75 -14.71 19.75 -7.28
N VAL A 76 -13.88 19.09 -6.49
CA VAL A 76 -14.18 18.72 -5.10
C VAL A 76 -13.80 19.91 -4.20
N LYS A 77 -14.55 20.12 -3.12
CA LYS A 77 -14.27 21.18 -2.14
C LYS A 77 -14.12 20.55 -0.76
N PRO A 78 -13.03 19.81 -0.51
CA PRO A 78 -12.84 19.17 0.76
C PRO A 78 -12.48 20.21 1.83
N LYS A 79 -13.04 20.05 3.02
CA LYS A 79 -12.58 20.79 4.21
C LYS A 79 -11.43 20.04 4.89
N GLN A 80 -11.46 18.73 4.80
CA GLN A 80 -10.51 17.81 5.42
C GLN A 80 -10.23 16.65 4.47
N VAL A 81 -9.01 16.15 4.50
CA VAL A 81 -8.56 15.03 3.66
C VAL A 81 -7.87 13.97 4.52
N ALA A 82 -7.90 12.73 4.04
CA ALA A 82 -7.02 11.67 4.49
C ALA A 82 -5.88 11.48 3.47
N THR A 83 -4.67 11.31 3.96
CA THR A 83 -3.50 10.95 3.15
C THR A 83 -2.63 9.93 3.88
N ALA A 84 -1.64 9.40 3.21
CA ALA A 84 -0.74 8.41 3.78
C ALA A 84 0.71 8.71 3.47
N VAL A 85 1.59 8.28 4.38
CA VAL A 85 3.03 8.16 4.13
C VAL A 85 3.34 6.75 3.64
N PRO A 86 4.37 6.57 2.79
CA PRO A 86 4.83 5.24 2.37
C PRO A 86 5.30 4.41 3.57
N MET A 87 5.12 3.09 3.50
CA MET A 87 5.57 2.17 4.56
C MET A 87 7.07 2.28 4.83
N LYS A 88 7.89 2.57 3.81
CA LYS A 88 9.34 2.76 3.95
C LYS A 88 9.73 3.85 4.96
N GLU A 89 8.85 4.83 5.18
CA GLU A 89 9.05 5.95 6.10
C GLU A 89 8.55 5.63 7.52
N SER A 90 8.07 4.41 7.77
CA SER A 90 7.49 4.00 9.04
C SER A 90 8.16 2.78 9.65
N ILE A 91 8.05 2.68 10.95
CA ILE A 91 8.43 1.51 11.74
C ILE A 91 7.18 0.95 12.38
N MET A 92 6.96 -0.34 12.17
CA MET A 92 5.85 -1.07 12.75
C MET A 92 6.36 -2.22 13.61
N ARG A 93 5.86 -2.35 14.83
CA ARG A 93 6.25 -3.41 15.78
C ARG A 93 5.04 -3.92 16.56
N LEU A 94 5.00 -5.22 16.74
CA LEU A 94 4.13 -5.85 17.72
C LEU A 94 4.89 -6.01 19.02
N ILE A 95 4.37 -5.41 20.08
CA ILE A 95 5.01 -5.43 21.40
C ILE A 95 4.07 -6.01 22.45
N PRO A 96 4.59 -6.89 23.35
CA PRO A 96 3.83 -7.41 24.47
C PRO A 96 3.94 -6.47 25.66
N ILE A 97 2.81 -6.05 26.21
CA ILE A 97 2.70 -5.16 27.38
C ILE A 97 2.03 -5.92 28.52
N PRO A 98 2.42 -5.73 29.80
CA PRO A 98 1.70 -6.33 30.93
C PRO A 98 0.19 -6.03 30.90
N ALA A 99 -0.62 -7.06 31.16
CA ALA A 99 -2.09 -6.96 31.05
C ALA A 99 -2.73 -6.20 32.22
N GLU A 100 -2.03 -6.08 33.36
CA GLU A 100 -2.55 -5.45 34.59
C GLU A 100 -2.62 -3.93 34.51
N LEU A 101 -1.97 -3.31 33.50
CA LEU A 101 -1.92 -1.86 33.34
C LEU A 101 -3.26 -1.30 32.91
N ASN A 102 -3.69 -0.21 33.56
CA ASN A 102 -4.83 0.58 33.07
C ASN A 102 -4.46 1.34 31.77
N ASP A 103 -5.44 1.92 31.08
CA ASP A 103 -5.22 2.56 29.78
C ASP A 103 -4.20 3.72 29.81
N GLN A 104 -4.12 4.46 30.92
CA GLN A 104 -3.16 5.55 31.07
C GLN A 104 -1.75 5.02 31.30
N GLU A 105 -1.59 4.04 32.18
CA GLU A 105 -0.33 3.36 32.45
C GLU A 105 0.20 2.64 31.21
N LEU A 106 -0.69 1.94 30.47
CA LEU A 106 -0.35 1.30 29.21
C LEU A 106 0.13 2.32 28.17
N ARG A 107 -0.58 3.44 28.05
CA ARG A 107 -0.18 4.53 27.15
C ARG A 107 1.22 5.05 27.50
N ASP A 108 1.48 5.31 28.77
CA ASP A 108 2.77 5.80 29.24
C ASP A 108 3.86 4.77 29.00
N MET A 109 3.61 3.50 29.33
CA MET A 109 4.52 2.39 29.07
C MET A 109 4.88 2.28 27.58
N VAL A 110 3.86 2.26 26.69
CA VAL A 110 4.08 2.14 25.24
C VAL A 110 4.87 3.32 24.70
N LEU A 111 4.44 4.56 25.00
CA LEU A 111 4.98 5.75 24.35
C LEU A 111 6.31 6.24 24.92
N ASN A 112 6.54 6.04 26.21
CA ASN A 112 7.68 6.63 26.91
C ASN A 112 8.75 5.61 27.35
N HIS A 113 8.41 4.32 27.42
CA HIS A 113 9.32 3.28 27.84
C HIS A 113 9.60 2.26 26.75
N GLU A 114 8.58 1.53 26.30
CA GLU A 114 8.77 0.44 25.33
C GLU A 114 9.18 0.94 23.95
N ALA A 115 8.57 2.05 23.45
CA ALA A 115 8.88 2.58 22.13
C ALA A 115 10.39 2.81 21.94
N ALA A 116 11.10 3.30 22.96
CA ALA A 116 12.53 3.56 22.89
C ALA A 116 13.39 2.30 22.66
N LEU A 117 12.87 1.10 23.00
CA LEU A 117 13.58 -0.16 22.80
C LEU A 117 13.49 -0.66 21.35
N TYR A 118 12.47 -0.24 20.62
CA TYR A 118 12.15 -0.74 19.27
C TYR A 118 12.44 0.27 18.16
N LEU A 119 12.67 1.53 18.51
CA LEU A 119 12.90 2.61 17.54
C LEU A 119 14.40 2.95 17.44
N PRO A 120 14.95 3.06 16.22
CA PRO A 120 16.35 3.45 16.00
C PRO A 120 16.57 4.97 16.11
N TYR A 121 15.56 5.74 16.48
CA TYR A 121 15.57 7.20 16.57
C TYR A 121 15.23 7.67 17.98
N PRO A 122 15.74 8.84 18.41
CA PRO A 122 15.30 9.48 19.65
C PRO A 122 13.79 9.72 19.66
N ARG A 123 13.18 9.63 20.86
CA ARG A 123 11.72 9.78 21.03
C ARG A 123 11.19 11.12 20.51
N GLU A 124 11.96 12.18 20.63
CA GLU A 124 11.65 13.54 20.19
C GLU A 124 11.65 13.73 18.68
N GLU A 125 12.27 12.82 17.93
CA GLU A 125 12.38 12.87 16.47
C GLU A 125 11.28 12.05 15.75
N VAL A 126 10.40 11.38 16.52
CA VAL A 126 9.36 10.51 15.96
C VAL A 126 7.98 10.87 16.45
N ASP A 127 7.00 10.72 15.56
CA ASP A 127 5.60 10.65 15.89
C ASP A 127 5.20 9.18 16.04
N ILE A 128 4.49 8.88 17.11
CA ILE A 128 4.16 7.51 17.49
C ILE A 128 2.67 7.41 17.76
N ASP A 129 2.07 6.35 17.23
CA ASP A 129 0.73 5.91 17.60
C ASP A 129 0.71 4.41 17.91
N TYR A 130 -0.33 3.93 18.60
CA TYR A 130 -0.45 2.53 18.93
C TYR A 130 -1.91 2.07 18.97
N GLN A 131 -2.10 0.76 18.74
CA GLN A 131 -3.40 0.10 18.83
C GLN A 131 -3.31 -1.15 19.70
N LYS A 132 -4.19 -1.26 20.71
CA LYS A 132 -4.40 -2.51 21.44
C LYS A 132 -5.09 -3.51 20.51
N LEU A 133 -4.53 -4.71 20.40
CA LEU A 133 -5.06 -5.78 19.53
C LEU A 133 -5.85 -6.81 20.33
N GLY A 134 -5.31 -7.27 21.46
CA GLY A 134 -5.96 -8.30 22.28
C GLY A 134 -5.07 -8.77 23.42
N TYR A 135 -5.59 -9.71 24.21
CA TYR A 135 -4.87 -10.35 25.30
C TYR A 135 -4.36 -11.72 24.86
N PHE A 136 -3.21 -12.11 25.35
CA PHE A 136 -2.66 -13.44 25.14
C PHE A 136 -1.82 -13.84 26.38
N VAL A 137 -1.54 -15.15 26.48
CA VAL A 137 -0.68 -15.69 27.53
C VAL A 137 0.65 -16.05 26.86
N ASP A 138 1.75 -15.55 27.41
CA ASP A 138 3.08 -15.85 26.90
C ASP A 138 3.57 -17.26 27.31
N GLU A 139 4.78 -17.64 26.87
CA GLU A 139 5.36 -18.94 27.17
C GLU A 139 5.60 -19.21 28.67
N ASP A 140 5.74 -18.14 29.47
CA ASP A 140 5.90 -18.21 30.94
C ASP A 140 4.55 -18.27 31.68
N GLY A 141 3.41 -18.26 30.95
CA GLY A 141 2.07 -18.28 31.52
C GLY A 141 1.60 -16.91 32.03
N ILE A 142 2.24 -15.82 31.62
CA ILE A 142 1.91 -14.45 32.02
C ILE A 142 0.96 -13.84 31.00
N GLU A 143 -0.17 -13.26 31.49
CA GLU A 143 -1.12 -12.56 30.65
C GLU A 143 -0.54 -11.21 30.20
N LYS A 144 -0.58 -10.97 28.88
CA LYS A 144 -0.09 -9.74 28.22
C LYS A 144 -1.11 -9.19 27.25
N VAL A 145 -0.98 -7.89 26.94
CA VAL A 145 -1.70 -7.21 25.88
C VAL A 145 -0.78 -7.09 24.68
N GLN A 146 -1.20 -7.59 23.54
CA GLN A 146 -0.53 -7.34 22.26
C GLN A 146 -0.84 -5.92 21.79
N VAL A 147 0.17 -5.14 21.51
CA VAL A 147 0.06 -3.76 21.02
C VAL A 147 0.77 -3.63 19.68
N LEU A 148 0.08 -3.08 18.69
CA LEU A 148 0.71 -2.63 17.44
C LEU A 148 1.22 -1.21 17.66
N LEU A 149 2.54 -1.04 17.63
CA LEU A 149 3.24 0.24 17.67
C LEU A 149 3.58 0.67 16.25
N VAL A 150 3.30 1.93 15.92
CA VAL A 150 3.65 2.55 14.64
C VAL A 150 4.36 3.87 14.90
N ALA A 151 5.46 4.08 14.23
CA ALA A 151 6.24 5.31 14.34
C ALA A 151 6.73 5.79 12.96
N THR A 152 6.78 7.10 12.80
CA THR A 152 7.31 7.77 11.60
C THR A 152 8.19 8.93 12.07
N ARG A 153 9.27 9.23 11.34
CA ARG A 153 10.11 10.41 11.66
C ARG A 153 9.26 11.66 11.55
N ARG A 154 9.40 12.56 12.55
CA ARG A 154 8.64 13.81 12.61
C ARG A 154 8.88 14.69 11.39
N GLU A 155 10.09 14.72 10.87
CA GLU A 155 10.40 15.48 9.65
C GLU A 155 9.56 15.03 8.44
N VAL A 156 9.20 13.74 8.36
CA VAL A 156 8.33 13.21 7.30
C VAL A 156 6.89 13.62 7.53
N THR A 157 6.37 13.45 8.76
CA THR A 157 5.00 13.86 9.08
C THR A 157 4.80 15.37 8.91
N ASP A 158 5.75 16.17 9.36
CA ASP A 158 5.72 17.64 9.19
C ASP A 158 5.76 18.04 7.71
N LEU A 159 6.63 17.41 6.90
CA LEU A 159 6.71 17.65 5.46
C LEU A 159 5.35 17.44 4.77
N TYR A 160 4.68 16.31 5.06
CA TYR A 160 3.36 16.04 4.50
C TYR A 160 2.31 17.05 4.99
N LEU A 161 2.25 17.32 6.29
CA LEU A 161 1.26 18.25 6.87
C LEU A 161 1.44 19.68 6.32
N GLU A 162 2.68 20.17 6.24
CA GLU A 162 3.02 21.49 5.69
C GLU A 162 2.69 21.57 4.19
N THR A 163 3.00 20.54 3.40
CA THR A 163 2.68 20.49 1.97
C THR A 163 1.17 20.63 1.73
N PHE A 164 0.35 19.86 2.47
CA PHE A 164 -1.10 19.97 2.37
C PHE A 164 -1.62 21.32 2.88
N GLN A 165 -1.04 21.86 3.93
CA GLN A 165 -1.39 23.18 4.45
C GLN A 165 -1.09 24.29 3.42
N GLN A 166 0.05 24.23 2.72
CA GLN A 166 0.39 25.14 1.63
C GLN A 166 -0.59 25.03 0.46
N ALA A 167 -1.10 23.83 0.18
CA ALA A 167 -2.18 23.60 -0.80
C ALA A 167 -3.57 24.05 -0.30
N GLY A 168 -3.67 24.66 0.88
CA GLY A 168 -4.94 25.15 1.46
C GLY A 168 -5.82 24.05 2.05
N LEU A 169 -5.29 22.85 2.32
CA LEU A 169 -6.01 21.71 2.84
C LEU A 169 -5.63 21.41 4.29
N LYS A 170 -6.60 20.88 5.04
CA LYS A 170 -6.36 20.33 6.37
C LYS A 170 -6.32 18.81 6.30
N VAL A 171 -5.20 18.23 6.67
CA VAL A 171 -5.10 16.78 6.87
C VAL A 171 -5.80 16.41 8.18
N ASN A 172 -6.81 15.56 8.10
CA ASN A 172 -7.54 15.03 9.26
C ASN A 172 -6.98 13.67 9.69
N VAL A 173 -6.47 12.92 8.73
CA VAL A 173 -5.84 11.61 8.94
C VAL A 173 -4.58 11.55 8.09
N LEU A 174 -3.45 11.30 8.74
CA LEU A 174 -2.19 10.88 8.13
C LEU A 174 -1.93 9.45 8.63
N GLU A 175 -1.94 8.48 7.75
CA GLU A 175 -1.73 7.08 8.10
C GLU A 175 -0.62 6.45 7.24
N ILE A 176 -0.33 5.18 7.45
CA ILE A 176 0.57 4.42 6.58
C ILE A 176 -0.26 3.83 5.43
N ASN A 177 0.25 3.91 4.19
CA ASN A 177 -0.44 3.45 2.99
C ASN A 177 -0.94 2.01 3.09
N SER A 178 -0.17 1.09 3.67
CA SER A 178 -0.57 -0.31 3.86
C SER A 178 -1.84 -0.47 4.70
N PHE A 179 -2.09 0.39 5.70
CA PHE A 179 -3.35 0.33 6.48
C PHE A 179 -4.56 0.74 5.63
N ALA A 180 -4.38 1.74 4.77
CA ALA A 180 -5.42 2.14 3.83
C ALA A 180 -5.75 0.98 2.87
N LEU A 181 -4.72 0.36 2.30
CA LEU A 181 -4.88 -0.79 1.40
C LEU A 181 -5.54 -1.99 2.11
N ILE A 182 -5.07 -2.39 3.29
CA ILE A 182 -5.67 -3.48 4.09
C ILE A 182 -7.16 -3.22 4.35
N ARG A 183 -7.56 -1.96 4.54
CA ARG A 183 -8.96 -1.59 4.74
C ARG A 183 -9.84 -1.94 3.54
N THR A 184 -9.34 -1.82 2.31
CA THR A 184 -10.10 -2.14 1.10
C THR A 184 -10.33 -3.64 0.91
N ILE A 185 -9.46 -4.49 1.46
CA ILE A 185 -9.55 -5.96 1.37
C ILE A 185 -10.03 -6.61 2.67
N LYS A 186 -10.51 -5.81 3.63
CA LYS A 186 -10.89 -6.31 4.95
C LYS A 186 -11.88 -7.47 4.92
N GLU A 187 -12.83 -7.44 3.98
CA GLU A 187 -13.83 -8.52 3.87
C GLU A 187 -13.22 -9.82 3.35
N GLN A 188 -12.24 -9.73 2.43
CA GLN A 188 -11.50 -10.89 1.95
C GLN A 188 -10.62 -11.51 3.06
N LEU A 189 -10.07 -10.68 3.96
CA LEU A 189 -9.23 -11.17 5.05
C LEU A 189 -10.02 -11.93 6.13
N LYS A 190 -11.32 -11.71 6.27
CA LYS A 190 -12.16 -12.39 7.27
C LYS A 190 -12.35 -13.89 7.04
N GLN A 191 -12.03 -14.40 5.86
CA GLN A 191 -12.18 -15.82 5.55
C GLN A 191 -11.07 -16.71 6.12
N PHE A 192 -9.97 -16.09 6.59
CA PHE A 192 -8.81 -16.80 7.11
C PHE A 192 -8.89 -16.93 8.63
N SER A 193 -8.40 -18.06 9.13
CA SER A 193 -8.37 -18.36 10.57
C SER A 193 -7.18 -17.69 11.25
N PRO A 194 -7.15 -17.62 12.60
CA PRO A 194 -6.01 -17.04 13.34
C PRO A 194 -4.68 -17.79 13.13
N SER A 195 -4.70 -19.04 12.68
CA SER A 195 -3.49 -19.83 12.35
C SER A 195 -3.04 -19.65 10.89
N GLU A 196 -3.78 -18.87 10.10
CA GLU A 196 -3.48 -18.62 8.69
C GLU A 196 -3.03 -17.19 8.47
N ALA A 197 -1.91 -17.03 7.80
CA ALA A 197 -1.39 -15.74 7.35
C ALA A 197 -1.62 -15.54 5.85
N VAL A 198 -1.86 -14.30 5.48
CA VAL A 198 -1.98 -13.84 4.10
C VAL A 198 -0.84 -12.89 3.80
N VAL A 199 -0.21 -13.05 2.64
CA VAL A 199 0.79 -12.10 2.13
C VAL A 199 0.10 -11.08 1.23
N LEU A 200 0.16 -9.81 1.59
CA LEU A 200 -0.23 -8.69 0.73
C LEU A 200 1.03 -8.12 0.11
N VAL A 201 1.08 -8.08 -1.21
CA VAL A 201 2.17 -7.53 -2.01
C VAL A 201 1.62 -6.36 -2.80
N ASP A 202 2.07 -5.17 -2.47
CA ASP A 202 1.65 -3.92 -3.10
C ASP A 202 2.76 -3.44 -4.03
N ILE A 203 2.57 -3.63 -5.35
CA ILE A 203 3.57 -3.33 -6.38
C ILE A 203 3.31 -1.92 -6.90
N GLU A 204 3.99 -0.94 -6.29
CA GLU A 204 3.87 0.48 -6.59
C GLU A 204 4.86 0.94 -7.68
N PHE A 205 4.99 2.25 -7.86
CA PHE A 205 5.82 2.84 -8.91
C PHE A 205 7.31 2.51 -8.73
N ASP A 206 7.92 2.85 -7.60
CA ASP A 206 9.36 2.71 -7.33
C ASP A 206 9.70 1.59 -6.36
N THR A 207 8.71 1.06 -5.67
CA THR A 207 8.88 0.04 -4.64
C THR A 207 7.77 -1.01 -4.68
N THR A 208 8.03 -2.14 -4.06
CA THR A 208 7.01 -3.13 -3.68
C THR A 208 7.00 -3.26 -2.17
N GLU A 209 5.83 -3.14 -1.57
CA GLU A 209 5.63 -3.33 -0.15
C GLU A 209 5.06 -4.73 0.10
N ILE A 210 5.63 -5.45 1.05
CA ILE A 210 5.11 -6.73 1.53
C ILE A 210 4.60 -6.58 2.96
N ALA A 211 3.37 -7.01 3.21
CA ALA A 211 2.82 -7.16 4.54
C ALA A 211 2.31 -8.60 4.73
N ILE A 212 2.71 -9.25 5.81
CA ILE A 212 2.16 -10.55 6.22
C ILE A 212 1.12 -10.29 7.30
N ILE A 213 -0.11 -10.71 7.04
CA ILE A 213 -1.30 -10.31 7.79
C ILE A 213 -1.93 -11.55 8.43
N VAL A 214 -2.20 -11.47 9.73
CA VAL A 214 -3.00 -12.44 10.48
C VAL A 214 -4.18 -11.70 11.11
N GLU A 215 -5.39 -12.22 10.98
CA GLU A 215 -6.62 -11.60 11.52
C GLU A 215 -6.79 -10.10 11.12
N GLY A 216 -6.31 -9.72 9.95
CA GLY A 216 -6.37 -8.33 9.46
C GLY A 216 -5.31 -7.40 10.06
N VAL A 217 -4.38 -7.91 10.87
CA VAL A 217 -3.29 -7.17 11.49
C VAL A 217 -1.97 -7.53 10.81
N PRO A 218 -1.20 -6.57 10.30
CA PRO A 218 0.13 -6.84 9.77
C PRO A 218 1.08 -7.26 10.90
N GLN A 219 1.67 -8.44 10.73
CA GLN A 219 2.63 -9.05 11.66
C GLN A 219 4.07 -8.75 11.25
N PHE A 220 4.28 -8.62 9.95
CA PHE A 220 5.58 -8.35 9.34
C PHE A 220 5.38 -7.42 8.15
N THR A 221 6.29 -6.48 7.98
CA THR A 221 6.30 -5.57 6.82
C THR A 221 7.72 -5.35 6.32
N ARG A 222 7.86 -5.19 5.01
CA ARG A 222 9.14 -4.86 4.37
C ARG A 222 8.90 -4.14 3.06
N THR A 223 9.79 -3.19 2.72
CA THR A 223 9.82 -2.54 1.41
C THR A 223 10.96 -3.11 0.57
N ILE A 224 10.69 -3.38 -0.70
CA ILE A 224 11.61 -3.90 -1.71
C ILE A 224 11.75 -2.80 -2.78
N PRO A 225 12.96 -2.36 -3.17
CA PRO A 225 13.16 -1.26 -4.12
C PRO A 225 13.00 -1.74 -5.58
N ILE A 226 11.90 -2.41 -5.87
CA ILE A 226 11.49 -2.88 -7.19
C ILE A 226 10.02 -2.54 -7.37
N GLY A 227 9.69 -1.74 -8.37
CA GLY A 227 8.33 -1.36 -8.72
C GLY A 227 8.11 -1.35 -10.23
N THR A 228 7.02 -0.77 -10.68
CA THR A 228 6.67 -0.70 -12.11
C THR A 228 7.68 0.12 -12.92
N TYR A 229 8.35 1.09 -12.29
CA TYR A 229 9.40 1.88 -12.93
C TYR A 229 10.62 1.03 -13.32
N GLN A 230 11.09 0.16 -12.44
CA GLN A 230 12.20 -0.76 -12.72
C GLN A 230 11.81 -1.77 -13.79
N MET A 231 10.56 -2.25 -13.77
CA MET A 231 10.03 -3.16 -14.80
C MET A 231 10.00 -2.50 -16.18
N GLN A 232 9.43 -1.29 -16.26
CA GLN A 232 9.35 -0.52 -17.49
C GLN A 232 10.75 -0.11 -18.01
N THR A 233 11.64 0.31 -17.10
CA THR A 233 13.01 0.70 -17.46
C THR A 233 13.80 -0.48 -18.05
N ALA A 234 13.70 -1.66 -17.45
CA ALA A 234 14.36 -2.86 -17.95
C ALA A 234 13.83 -3.26 -19.34
N LEU A 235 12.52 -3.15 -19.56
CA LEU A 235 11.89 -3.40 -20.85
C LEU A 235 12.37 -2.38 -21.89
N ALA A 236 12.30 -1.09 -21.60
CA ALA A 236 12.64 0.00 -22.51
C ALA A 236 14.11 -0.04 -22.93
N GLN A 237 15.02 -0.24 -21.97
CA GLN A 237 16.46 -0.34 -22.23
C GLN A 237 16.79 -1.53 -23.15
N ALA A 238 16.19 -2.69 -22.93
CA ALA A 238 16.41 -3.86 -23.76
C ALA A 238 15.86 -3.70 -25.20
N MET A 239 14.88 -2.82 -25.38
CA MET A 239 14.29 -2.47 -26.66
C MET A 239 14.92 -1.22 -27.30
N ASN A 240 15.94 -0.62 -26.67
CA ASN A 240 16.55 0.67 -27.05
C ASN A 240 15.52 1.83 -27.15
N LEU A 241 14.52 1.83 -26.26
CA LEU A 241 13.56 2.91 -26.10
C LEU A 241 14.01 3.90 -25.03
N PRO A 242 13.59 5.17 -25.11
CA PRO A 242 13.82 6.13 -24.03
C PRO A 242 13.17 5.64 -22.73
N THR A 243 13.86 5.82 -21.62
CA THR A 243 13.25 5.66 -20.29
C THR A 243 12.36 6.86 -19.98
N SER A 244 11.22 6.60 -19.36
CA SER A 244 10.31 7.64 -18.89
C SER A 244 9.59 7.18 -17.63
N LYS A 245 8.94 8.09 -16.88
CA LYS A 245 8.06 7.71 -15.78
C LYS A 245 6.74 7.07 -16.26
N ASN A 246 6.41 7.19 -17.53
CA ASN A 246 5.19 6.61 -18.09
C ASN A 246 5.31 5.08 -18.16
N THR A 247 4.51 4.38 -17.36
CA THR A 247 4.46 2.92 -17.29
C THR A 247 3.38 2.31 -18.20
N GLU A 248 2.77 3.08 -19.10
CA GLU A 248 1.69 2.60 -19.98
C GLU A 248 2.12 1.44 -20.89
N ILE A 249 3.38 1.40 -21.27
CA ILE A 249 3.92 0.28 -22.06
C ILE A 249 3.71 -1.08 -21.37
N LEU A 250 3.65 -1.10 -20.05
CA LEU A 250 3.40 -2.33 -19.28
C LEU A 250 1.96 -2.82 -19.41
N GLN A 251 1.00 -1.96 -19.75
CA GLN A 251 -0.42 -2.34 -19.90
C GLN A 251 -0.67 -3.29 -21.07
N GLU A 252 0.21 -3.26 -22.07
CA GLU A 252 0.14 -4.13 -23.26
C GLU A 252 0.88 -5.46 -23.07
N ILE A 253 1.56 -5.62 -21.92
CA ILE A 253 2.37 -6.77 -21.63
C ILE A 253 1.54 -7.89 -20.99
N THR A 254 1.72 -9.11 -21.51
CA THR A 254 1.21 -10.33 -20.87
C THR A 254 2.40 -11.16 -20.40
N ILE A 255 2.43 -11.49 -19.10
CA ILE A 255 3.50 -12.28 -18.51
C ILE A 255 3.34 -13.74 -18.95
N PRO A 256 4.34 -14.37 -19.60
CA PRO A 256 4.22 -15.74 -20.08
C PRO A 256 4.14 -16.74 -18.94
N ASN A 257 3.18 -17.66 -19.03
CA ASN A 257 2.96 -18.70 -18.02
C ASN A 257 3.96 -19.85 -18.06
N ASN A 258 4.64 -20.08 -19.21
CA ASN A 258 5.64 -21.12 -19.35
C ASN A 258 6.95 -20.53 -19.90
N PRO A 259 8.13 -21.01 -19.44
CA PRO A 259 9.43 -20.60 -20.01
C PRO A 259 9.58 -20.90 -21.51
N THR A 260 8.73 -21.78 -22.05
CA THR A 260 8.64 -22.15 -23.47
C THR A 260 7.73 -21.24 -24.27
N ASP A 261 6.81 -20.52 -23.62
CA ASP A 261 5.96 -19.52 -24.26
C ASP A 261 6.70 -18.16 -24.35
N LYS A 262 7.87 -18.19 -24.95
CA LYS A 262 8.60 -16.97 -25.32
C LYS A 262 7.76 -16.25 -26.35
N GLY A 263 6.98 -15.25 -25.88
CA GLY A 263 6.17 -14.28 -26.60
C GLY A 263 5.92 -14.57 -28.09
N THR A 264 4.99 -15.46 -28.40
CA THR A 264 4.46 -15.62 -29.75
C THR A 264 3.46 -14.53 -30.04
N THR A 265 3.90 -13.43 -30.59
CA THR A 265 3.02 -12.67 -31.51
C THR A 265 2.68 -13.59 -32.68
N SER A 266 1.41 -13.93 -32.79
CA SER A 266 0.85 -14.74 -33.86
C SER A 266 1.15 -14.13 -35.23
N THR A 267 2.20 -14.62 -35.89
CA THR A 267 2.27 -14.67 -37.35
C THR A 267 3.19 -15.80 -37.78
N THR A 268 2.61 -16.68 -38.56
CA THR A 268 3.20 -17.74 -39.38
C THR A 268 4.67 -17.48 -39.79
N ASN A 269 5.60 -18.08 -39.07
CA ASN A 269 6.83 -18.72 -39.53
C ASN A 269 7.73 -19.03 -38.34
N SER A 270 8.16 -20.28 -38.21
CA SER A 270 8.91 -20.87 -37.11
C SER A 270 10.31 -20.27 -36.92
N GLN A 271 10.40 -19.08 -36.34
CA GLN A 271 11.59 -18.57 -35.64
C GLN A 271 11.12 -17.96 -34.32
N THR A 272 11.52 -18.58 -33.22
CA THR A 272 11.28 -18.07 -31.87
C THR A 272 12.06 -16.76 -31.72
N PHE A 273 11.47 -15.62 -32.02
CA PHE A 273 12.05 -14.33 -31.71
C PHE A 273 12.03 -14.18 -30.18
N ILE A 274 13.20 -14.24 -29.58
CA ILE A 274 13.41 -13.84 -28.18
C ILE A 274 13.13 -12.34 -28.16
N ASN A 275 12.08 -11.91 -27.46
CA ASN A 275 11.82 -10.50 -27.20
C ASN A 275 12.78 -10.05 -26.07
N PRO A 276 13.85 -9.29 -26.34
CA PRO A 276 14.83 -8.91 -25.32
C PRO A 276 14.20 -8.12 -24.16
N GLY A 277 13.14 -7.37 -24.45
CA GLY A 277 12.39 -6.62 -23.45
C GLY A 277 11.68 -7.56 -22.47
N MET A 278 11.05 -8.63 -22.97
CA MET A 278 10.37 -9.62 -22.12
C MET A 278 11.37 -10.36 -21.23
N ASP A 279 12.53 -10.79 -21.76
CA ASP A 279 13.54 -11.47 -20.93
C ASP A 279 14.09 -10.55 -19.83
N SER A 280 14.20 -9.24 -20.09
CA SER A 280 14.64 -8.26 -19.09
C SER A 280 13.58 -8.01 -18.04
N LEU A 281 12.31 -7.87 -18.42
CA LEU A 281 11.19 -7.78 -17.50
C LEU A 281 11.08 -9.02 -16.59
N LEU A 282 11.19 -10.23 -17.16
CA LEU A 282 11.13 -11.47 -16.42
C LEU A 282 12.28 -11.64 -15.41
N ARG A 283 13.45 -11.05 -15.68
CA ARG A 283 14.54 -10.98 -14.68
C ARG A 283 14.16 -10.11 -13.49
N VAL A 284 13.64 -8.90 -13.72
CA VAL A 284 13.17 -8.01 -12.65
C VAL A 284 12.07 -8.67 -11.81
N LEU A 285 11.11 -9.33 -12.47
CA LEU A 285 10.08 -10.09 -11.76
C LEU A 285 10.65 -11.28 -10.98
N SER A 286 11.70 -11.94 -11.49
CA SER A 286 12.34 -13.02 -10.73
C SER A 286 13.09 -12.51 -9.52
N GLU A 287 13.76 -11.37 -9.59
CA GLU A 287 14.40 -10.71 -8.47
C GLU A 287 13.36 -10.32 -7.39
N LEU A 288 12.23 -9.75 -7.82
CA LEU A 288 11.13 -9.45 -6.91
C LEU A 288 10.60 -10.70 -6.20
N VAL A 289 10.35 -11.78 -6.94
CA VAL A 289 9.89 -13.06 -6.38
C VAL A 289 10.89 -13.61 -5.36
N ASP A 290 12.19 -13.52 -5.63
CA ASP A 290 13.22 -14.02 -4.71
C ASP A 290 13.27 -13.19 -3.42
N GLU A 291 13.04 -11.87 -3.50
CA GLU A 291 12.90 -11.01 -2.31
C GLU A 291 11.65 -11.35 -1.50
N LEU A 292 10.51 -11.60 -2.18
CA LEU A 292 9.27 -12.01 -1.52
C LEU A 292 9.45 -13.35 -0.79
N ARG A 293 10.07 -14.34 -1.43
CA ARG A 293 10.38 -15.65 -0.79
C ARG A 293 11.25 -15.49 0.43
N ARG A 294 12.30 -14.65 0.35
CA ARG A 294 13.17 -14.36 1.52
C ARG A 294 12.38 -13.76 2.67
N SER A 295 11.48 -12.83 2.37
CA SER A 295 10.63 -12.18 3.37
C SER A 295 9.64 -13.15 4.03
N ILE A 296 8.98 -13.99 3.23
CA ILE A 296 8.05 -15.01 3.73
C ILE A 296 8.78 -16.04 4.60
N ASN A 297 9.92 -16.54 4.14
CA ASN A 297 10.72 -17.52 4.90
C ASN A 297 11.26 -16.90 6.21
N PHE A 298 11.66 -15.64 6.19
CA PHE A 298 12.09 -14.94 7.39
C PHE A 298 10.97 -14.87 8.43
N TYR A 299 9.75 -14.51 8.01
CA TYR A 299 8.60 -14.49 8.89
C TYR A 299 8.25 -15.88 9.43
N LEU A 300 8.17 -16.90 8.57
CA LEU A 300 7.84 -18.27 8.97
C LEU A 300 8.83 -18.87 9.99
N ASN A 301 10.10 -18.48 9.91
CA ASN A 301 11.10 -18.91 10.90
C ASN A 301 10.90 -18.30 12.30
N GLN A 302 10.03 -17.29 12.43
CA GLN A 302 9.78 -16.58 13.69
C GLN A 302 8.35 -16.72 14.20
N SER A 303 7.40 -17.15 13.34
CA SER A 303 5.96 -17.09 13.62
C SER A 303 5.34 -18.34 14.23
N GLY A 304 6.18 -19.35 14.61
CA GLY A 304 5.68 -20.59 15.21
C GLY A 304 4.76 -21.38 14.26
N ASP A 305 3.53 -21.68 14.71
CA ASP A 305 2.58 -22.58 14.00
C ASP A 305 1.69 -21.87 12.95
N VAL A 306 2.05 -20.66 12.54
CA VAL A 306 1.27 -19.90 11.54
C VAL A 306 1.64 -20.38 10.14
N GLU A 307 0.63 -20.70 9.32
CA GLU A 307 0.78 -21.10 7.92
C GLU A 307 0.49 -19.93 6.98
N VAL A 308 1.36 -19.68 6.00
CA VAL A 308 1.08 -18.72 4.92
C VAL A 308 0.29 -19.43 3.82
N VAL A 309 -0.99 -19.08 3.64
CA VAL A 309 -1.93 -19.83 2.79
C VAL A 309 -2.29 -19.12 1.48
N GLN A 310 -2.14 -17.81 1.40
CA GLN A 310 -2.59 -17.00 0.25
C GLN A 310 -1.69 -15.78 0.05
N MET A 311 -1.51 -15.38 -1.21
CA MET A 311 -0.92 -14.10 -1.60
C MET A 311 -1.95 -13.24 -2.34
N PHE A 312 -2.05 -11.97 -1.96
CA PHE A 312 -2.78 -10.94 -2.67
C PHE A 312 -1.80 -9.96 -3.32
N LEU A 313 -1.99 -9.69 -4.62
CA LEU A 313 -1.24 -8.68 -5.35
C LEU A 313 -2.10 -7.42 -5.49
N ALA A 314 -1.58 -6.30 -5.10
CA ALA A 314 -2.17 -4.97 -5.17
C ALA A 314 -1.21 -3.98 -5.82
N GLY A 315 -1.64 -2.73 -5.97
CA GLY A 315 -0.89 -1.70 -6.65
C GLY A 315 -0.95 -1.78 -8.18
N PRO A 316 -0.42 -0.77 -8.89
CA PRO A 316 -0.46 -0.75 -10.35
C PRO A 316 0.18 -1.97 -10.99
N GLY A 317 1.31 -2.45 -10.43
CA GLY A 317 2.03 -3.60 -10.97
C GLY A 317 1.24 -4.91 -10.91
N ALA A 318 0.30 -5.03 -9.98
CA ALA A 318 -0.59 -6.19 -9.92
C ALA A 318 -1.54 -6.27 -11.12
N GLY A 319 -1.76 -5.18 -11.84
CA GLY A 319 -2.60 -5.15 -13.05
C GLY A 319 -1.95 -5.72 -14.30
N LEU A 320 -0.69 -6.16 -14.24
CA LEU A 320 -0.04 -6.86 -15.35
C LEU A 320 -0.75 -8.18 -15.65
N ALA A 321 -1.05 -8.43 -16.92
CA ALA A 321 -1.76 -9.62 -17.33
C ALA A 321 -0.97 -10.91 -16.99
N GLN A 322 -1.63 -11.87 -16.32
CA GLN A 322 -1.10 -13.16 -15.88
C GLN A 322 0.04 -13.09 -14.83
N ILE A 323 0.22 -11.96 -14.15
CA ILE A 323 1.23 -11.83 -13.09
C ILE A 323 0.92 -12.77 -11.91
N ASP A 324 -0.34 -12.92 -11.54
CA ASP A 324 -0.81 -13.80 -10.47
C ASP A 324 -0.49 -15.27 -10.73
N GLU A 325 -0.69 -15.73 -11.97
CA GLU A 325 -0.32 -17.09 -12.36
C GLU A 325 1.20 -17.30 -12.34
N CYS A 326 1.96 -16.30 -12.77
CA CYS A 326 3.42 -16.30 -12.70
C CYS A 326 3.91 -16.39 -11.25
N PHE A 327 3.35 -15.59 -10.36
CA PHE A 327 3.70 -15.59 -8.93
C PHE A 327 3.27 -16.89 -8.25
N THR A 328 2.05 -17.40 -8.52
CA THR A 328 1.58 -18.71 -8.02
C THR A 328 2.59 -19.81 -8.31
N LYS A 329 3.07 -19.89 -9.54
CA LYS A 329 4.06 -20.91 -9.95
C LYS A 329 5.43 -20.70 -9.29
N LYS A 330 5.90 -19.46 -9.26
CA LYS A 330 7.23 -19.14 -8.76
C LYS A 330 7.33 -19.18 -7.24
N VAL A 331 6.32 -18.72 -6.51
CA VAL A 331 6.30 -18.72 -5.04
C VAL A 331 5.75 -20.02 -4.46
N SER A 332 5.02 -20.80 -5.27
CA SER A 332 4.28 -22.01 -4.84
C SER A 332 3.20 -21.70 -3.79
N LEU A 333 2.57 -20.53 -3.92
CA LEU A 333 1.52 -20.04 -3.05
C LEU A 333 0.36 -19.54 -3.92
N PRO A 334 -0.91 -19.93 -3.66
CA PRO A 334 -2.05 -19.39 -4.37
C PRO A 334 -2.02 -17.86 -4.37
N THR A 335 -2.06 -17.25 -5.55
CA THR A 335 -1.91 -15.80 -5.70
C THR A 335 -3.10 -15.24 -6.46
N MET A 336 -3.63 -14.10 -6.01
CA MET A 336 -4.77 -13.41 -6.62
C MET A 336 -4.47 -11.92 -6.76
N GLN A 337 -4.88 -11.32 -7.87
CA GLN A 337 -4.90 -9.87 -8.05
C GLN A 337 -6.06 -9.28 -7.25
N VAL A 338 -5.80 -8.20 -6.53
CA VAL A 338 -6.82 -7.41 -5.83
C VAL A 338 -7.32 -6.30 -6.76
N ASP A 339 -8.60 -6.35 -7.09
CA ASP A 339 -9.31 -5.22 -7.71
C ASP A 339 -10.17 -4.53 -6.64
N PRO A 340 -9.71 -3.43 -6.06
CA PRO A 340 -10.43 -2.75 -4.98
C PRO A 340 -11.74 -2.14 -5.44
N VAL A 341 -11.89 -1.84 -6.73
CA VAL A 341 -13.15 -1.34 -7.31
C VAL A 341 -14.22 -2.42 -7.27
N SER A 342 -13.85 -3.65 -7.66
CA SER A 342 -14.74 -4.82 -7.56
C SER A 342 -14.98 -5.23 -6.11
N ALA A 343 -13.93 -5.25 -5.27
CA ALA A 343 -14.02 -5.60 -3.85
C ALA A 343 -15.01 -4.71 -3.09
N LEU A 344 -15.06 -3.42 -3.42
CA LEU A 344 -15.97 -2.45 -2.82
C LEU A 344 -17.28 -2.27 -3.62
N SER A 345 -17.48 -3.06 -4.68
CA SER A 345 -18.66 -2.97 -5.57
C SER A 345 -18.90 -1.55 -6.11
N LEU A 346 -17.83 -0.84 -6.45
CA LEU A 346 -17.91 0.54 -6.94
C LEU A 346 -18.28 0.58 -8.43
N SER A 347 -19.10 1.56 -8.80
CA SER A 347 -19.38 1.86 -10.20
C SER A 347 -18.51 3.01 -10.68
N LEU A 348 -17.70 2.76 -11.70
CA LEU A 348 -16.88 3.76 -12.37
C LEU A 348 -17.67 4.40 -13.50
N LYS A 349 -17.42 5.69 -13.76
CA LYS A 349 -17.98 6.41 -14.91
C LYS A 349 -17.17 6.23 -16.18
N GLU A 350 -15.88 5.96 -16.02
CA GLU A 350 -14.91 5.76 -17.09
C GLU A 350 -14.30 4.37 -16.93
N GLU A 351 -13.95 3.77 -18.06
CA GLU A 351 -13.25 2.48 -18.06
C GLU A 351 -11.78 2.72 -17.70
N LEU A 352 -11.33 2.06 -16.63
CA LEU A 352 -9.94 2.10 -16.19
C LEU A 352 -9.24 0.82 -16.61
N SER A 353 -7.97 0.94 -17.00
CA SER A 353 -7.13 -0.23 -17.28
C SER A 353 -6.95 -1.10 -16.02
N PRO A 354 -6.58 -2.38 -16.17
CA PRO A 354 -6.31 -3.25 -15.02
C PRO A 354 -5.29 -2.63 -14.04
N MET A 355 -4.19 -2.04 -14.54
CA MET A 355 -3.18 -1.37 -13.71
C MET A 355 -3.75 -0.16 -12.96
N GLN A 356 -4.59 0.63 -13.60
CA GLN A 356 -5.26 1.75 -12.93
C GLN A 356 -6.21 1.26 -11.84
N ARG A 357 -6.98 0.19 -12.09
CA ARG A 357 -7.94 -0.36 -11.12
C ARG A 357 -7.24 -0.95 -9.90
N THR A 358 -6.23 -1.79 -10.09
CA THR A 358 -5.47 -2.39 -8.99
C THR A 358 -4.71 -1.34 -8.17
N GLY A 359 -4.28 -0.25 -8.81
CA GLY A 359 -3.60 0.88 -8.15
C GLY A 359 -4.52 1.82 -7.36
N LEU A 360 -5.84 1.57 -7.28
CA LEU A 360 -6.74 2.42 -6.49
C LEU A 360 -6.87 1.99 -5.02
N GLY A 361 -6.17 0.93 -4.59
CA GLY A 361 -6.34 0.34 -3.27
C GLY A 361 -6.14 1.35 -2.15
N THR A 362 -4.98 1.95 -2.08
CA THR A 362 -4.61 2.91 -1.05
C THR A 362 -5.52 4.13 -1.02
N VAL A 363 -5.72 4.80 -2.17
CA VAL A 363 -6.52 6.02 -2.22
C VAL A 363 -8.01 5.79 -1.87
N LEU A 364 -8.58 4.63 -2.27
CA LEU A 364 -9.93 4.24 -1.86
C LEU A 364 -10.00 3.98 -0.36
N GLY A 365 -9.02 3.28 0.20
CA GLY A 365 -8.90 3.06 1.63
C GLY A 365 -8.81 4.36 2.45
N LEU A 366 -8.08 5.36 1.94
CA LEU A 366 -8.02 6.71 2.52
C LEU A 366 -9.39 7.39 2.49
N GLY A 367 -10.10 7.34 1.36
CA GLY A 367 -11.45 7.88 1.24
C GLY A 367 -12.45 7.22 2.19
N MET A 368 -12.31 5.91 2.45
CA MET A 368 -13.13 5.17 3.41
C MET A 368 -12.89 5.59 4.87
N ARG A 369 -11.71 6.12 5.19
CA ARG A 369 -11.30 6.43 6.58
C ARG A 369 -12.11 7.57 7.20
N ILE A 370 -12.57 8.51 6.39
CA ILE A 370 -13.28 9.72 6.82
C ILE A 370 -14.66 9.87 6.16
N SER A 371 -15.16 8.82 5.48
CA SER A 371 -16.51 8.78 4.88
C SER A 371 -17.61 8.33 5.84
#